data_22e9eac8aa2f2a5789db65fe0d8092a3
#
_entry.id   22e9eac8aa2f2a5789db65fe0d8092a3
#
_cell.length_a   1.000
_cell.length_b   1.000
_cell.length_c   1.000
_cell.angle_alpha   90.00
_cell.angle_beta   90.00
_cell.angle_gamma   90.00
#
_symmetry.space_group_name_H-M   'P 1'
#
loop_
_entity.id
_entity.type
_entity.pdbx_description
1 polymer ?
#
loop_
_entity_poly.entity_id
_entity_poly.type
_entity_poly.pdbx_seq_one_letter_code
_entity_poly.pdbx_strand_id
1 'polypeptide(L)'
;HAWWVRTQKALPARIPLPETLCFEDICERLRAAAVEDTCRTYTENSFFCRSTYRFDGRFLLVRMENFQKADFDAVKKRVNHAVNREFHLPQRYAAGELAYKMRFYILYTEAANDELMRHISRNAETLLRRAEGVMTFVLCGDSLIVPPLYGDADTAAVRRYAGAIRMMRDLLRHPRAH
;
A
#
# COMPACT_ATOMS: atom_id res chain seq x y z
N HIS A 1 -27.48 -1.31 11.07
CA HIS A 1 -28.15 -0.55 10.01
C HIS A 1 -27.45 0.79 9.72
N ALA A 2 -27.21 1.63 10.74
CA ALA A 2 -26.56 2.92 10.59
C ALA A 2 -25.07 2.78 10.17
N TRP A 3 -24.39 1.75 10.66
CA TRP A 3 -23.02 1.44 10.29
C TRP A 3 -22.92 1.07 8.81
N TRP A 4 -23.78 0.19 8.33
CA TRP A 4 -23.78 -0.26 6.95
C TRP A 4 -24.04 0.87 5.96
N VAL A 5 -24.93 1.79 6.27
CA VAL A 5 -25.22 2.97 5.45
C VAL A 5 -24.04 3.94 5.41
N ARG A 6 -23.29 4.07 6.50
CA ARG A 6 -22.09 4.91 6.54
C ARG A 6 -20.94 4.33 5.73
N THR A 7 -20.71 3.02 5.84
CA THR A 7 -19.62 2.36 5.11
C THR A 7 -19.82 2.39 3.60
N GLN A 8 -21.05 2.32 3.12
CA GLN A 8 -21.31 2.38 1.68
C GLN A 8 -21.08 3.78 1.07
N LYS A 9 -21.12 4.82 1.87
CA LYS A 9 -20.91 6.20 1.43
C LYS A 9 -19.45 6.65 1.55
N ALA A 10 -18.59 5.85 2.16
CA ALA A 10 -17.18 6.18 2.30
C ALA A 10 -16.48 5.98 0.96
N LEU A 11 -15.91 7.05 0.42
CA LEU A 11 -15.17 7.04 -0.83
C LEU A 11 -13.67 7.14 -0.54
N PRO A 12 -12.82 6.55 -1.40
CA PRO A 12 -11.39 6.77 -1.32
C PRO A 12 -11.06 8.26 -1.45
N ALA A 13 -10.11 8.72 -0.66
CA ALA A 13 -9.65 10.10 -0.72
C ALA A 13 -8.54 10.25 -1.75
N ARG A 14 -8.54 11.38 -2.47
CA ARG A 14 -7.47 11.78 -3.38
C ARG A 14 -6.62 12.84 -2.73
N ILE A 15 -5.32 12.58 -2.64
CA ILE A 15 -4.34 13.50 -2.09
C ILE A 15 -3.46 13.98 -3.24
N PRO A 16 -3.46 15.30 -3.57
CA PRO A 16 -2.59 15.81 -4.61
C PRO A 16 -1.13 15.69 -4.22
N LEU A 17 -0.30 15.28 -5.15
CA LEU A 17 1.14 15.24 -5.01
C LEU A 17 1.75 16.52 -5.59
N PRO A 18 2.92 16.97 -5.08
CA PRO A 18 3.55 18.18 -5.56
C PRO A 18 4.06 18.07 -7.01
N GLU A 19 4.21 16.84 -7.50
CA GLU A 19 4.67 16.57 -8.88
C GLU A 19 4.08 15.25 -9.38
N THR A 20 4.06 15.08 -10.70
CA THR A 20 3.70 13.82 -11.34
C THR A 20 4.94 12.91 -11.32
N LEU A 21 4.76 11.70 -10.79
CA LEU A 21 5.82 10.71 -10.70
C LEU A 21 5.63 9.62 -11.74
N CYS A 22 6.68 9.23 -12.43
CA CYS A 22 6.67 8.01 -13.24
C CYS A 22 6.97 6.78 -12.37
N PHE A 23 6.77 5.60 -12.93
CA PHE A 23 7.01 4.34 -12.21
C PHE A 23 8.45 4.24 -11.69
N GLU A 24 9.42 4.61 -12.50
CA GLU A 24 10.84 4.57 -12.15
C GLU A 24 11.17 5.52 -11.00
N ASP A 25 10.57 6.71 -10.96
CA ASP A 25 10.73 7.66 -9.85
C ASP A 25 10.26 7.06 -8.53
N ILE A 26 9.13 6.36 -8.55
CA ILE A 26 8.58 5.72 -7.37
C ILE A 26 9.49 4.59 -6.90
N CYS A 27 10.00 3.78 -7.82
CA CYS A 27 10.99 2.76 -7.50
C CYS A 27 12.22 3.34 -6.81
N GLU A 28 12.73 4.45 -7.29
CA GLU A 28 13.90 5.12 -6.70
C GLU A 28 13.61 5.66 -5.30
N ARG A 29 12.41 6.24 -5.09
CA ARG A 29 11.97 6.75 -3.78
C ARG A 29 11.86 5.62 -2.75
N LEU A 30 11.29 4.49 -3.15
CA LEU A 30 11.21 3.31 -2.30
C LEU A 30 12.60 2.74 -2.03
N ARG A 31 13.46 2.68 -3.03
CA ARG A 31 14.83 2.17 -2.87
C ARG A 31 15.63 3.01 -1.89
N ALA A 32 15.47 4.32 -1.92
CA ALA A 32 16.17 5.23 -1.01
C ALA A 32 15.80 5.01 0.47
N ALA A 33 14.58 4.53 0.73
CA ALA A 33 14.08 4.23 2.08
C ALA A 33 14.18 2.74 2.46
N ALA A 34 14.65 1.90 1.56
CA ALA A 34 14.66 0.46 1.75
C ALA A 34 15.79 0.01 2.69
N VAL A 35 15.52 -1.08 3.41
CA VAL A 35 16.55 -1.84 4.11
C VAL A 35 17.50 -2.42 3.06
N GLU A 36 18.80 -2.37 3.33
CA GLU A 36 19.84 -2.86 2.44
C GLU A 36 19.55 -4.31 1.99
N ASP A 37 19.81 -4.58 0.72
CA ASP A 37 19.64 -5.89 0.07
C ASP A 37 18.22 -6.45 0.02
N THR A 38 17.19 -5.62 0.23
CA THR A 38 15.80 -6.09 0.16
C THR A 38 15.08 -5.73 -1.15
N CYS A 39 15.67 -4.89 -1.99
CA CYS A 39 15.03 -4.48 -3.25
C CYS A 39 15.08 -5.59 -4.30
N ARG A 40 13.91 -5.91 -4.88
CA ARG A 40 13.77 -6.95 -5.89
C ARG A 40 12.82 -6.51 -6.99
N THR A 41 13.15 -6.90 -8.22
CA THR A 41 12.29 -6.76 -9.39
C THR A 41 11.94 -8.15 -9.89
N TYR A 42 10.69 -8.59 -9.66
CA TYR A 42 10.23 -9.91 -10.08
C TYR A 42 9.69 -9.93 -11.50
N THR A 43 9.14 -8.80 -11.95
CA THR A 43 8.75 -8.55 -13.34
C THR A 43 9.10 -7.11 -13.68
N GLU A 44 9.05 -6.74 -14.97
CA GLU A 44 9.27 -5.35 -15.40
C GLU A 44 8.24 -4.36 -14.83
N ASN A 45 7.08 -4.88 -14.35
CA ASN A 45 5.98 -4.09 -13.81
C ASN A 45 5.82 -4.23 -12.30
N SER A 46 6.81 -4.78 -11.60
CA SER A 46 6.74 -4.93 -10.14
C SER A 46 8.07 -4.61 -9.48
N PHE A 47 7.98 -3.99 -8.33
CA PHE A 47 9.14 -3.67 -7.48
C PHE A 47 8.78 -3.97 -6.04
N PHE A 48 9.65 -4.69 -5.36
CA PHE A 48 9.50 -5.01 -3.94
C PHE A 48 10.66 -4.45 -3.13
N CYS A 49 10.37 -3.95 -1.95
CA CYS A 49 11.39 -3.67 -0.94
C CYS A 49 10.81 -3.80 0.47
N ARG A 50 11.69 -3.84 1.45
CA ARG A 50 11.36 -3.73 2.86
C ARG A 50 11.90 -2.41 3.39
N SER A 51 11.12 -1.71 4.19
CA SER A 51 11.53 -0.46 4.83
C SER A 51 11.13 -0.49 6.30
N THR A 52 11.97 0.10 7.15
CA THR A 52 11.67 0.29 8.57
C THR A 52 11.29 1.73 8.91
N TYR A 53 11.07 2.55 7.89
CA TYR A 53 10.64 3.94 8.10
C TYR A 53 9.21 3.98 8.64
N ARG A 54 9.04 4.37 9.90
CA ARG A 54 7.78 4.43 10.68
C ARG A 54 7.13 3.07 10.97
N PHE A 55 7.20 2.13 10.03
CA PHE A 55 6.67 0.78 10.16
C PHE A 55 7.71 -0.22 9.69
N ASP A 56 7.70 -1.42 10.24
CA ASP A 56 8.38 -2.54 9.60
C ASP A 56 7.48 -3.01 8.44
N GLY A 57 7.71 -2.43 7.28
CA GLY A 57 6.84 -2.54 6.12
C GLY A 57 7.45 -3.31 4.96
N ARG A 58 6.61 -4.12 4.33
CA ARG A 58 6.87 -4.72 3.02
C ARG A 58 6.13 -3.90 1.98
N PHE A 59 6.83 -3.43 0.97
CA PHE A 59 6.26 -2.62 -0.10
C PHE A 59 6.29 -3.39 -1.40
N LEU A 60 5.16 -3.51 -2.05
CA LEU A 60 5.04 -4.04 -3.40
C LEU A 60 4.39 -2.99 -4.28
N LEU A 61 5.16 -2.47 -5.21
CA LEU A 61 4.70 -1.56 -6.25
C LEU A 61 4.39 -2.38 -7.51
N VAL A 62 3.20 -2.21 -8.05
CA VAL A 62 2.75 -2.89 -9.28
C VAL A 62 2.22 -1.85 -10.26
N ARG A 63 2.74 -1.89 -11.48
CA ARG A 63 2.23 -1.09 -12.59
C ARG A 63 1.20 -1.89 -13.38
N MET A 64 0.01 -1.31 -13.51
CA MET A 64 -1.05 -1.87 -14.37
C MET A 64 -1.67 -0.74 -15.19
N GLU A 65 -1.72 -0.89 -16.49
CA GLU A 65 -2.37 0.07 -17.39
C GLU A 65 -3.88 0.12 -17.13
N ASN A 66 -4.50 -1.05 -17.10
CA ASN A 66 -5.92 -1.23 -16.76
C ASN A 66 -6.02 -2.17 -15.56
N PHE A 67 -6.60 -1.69 -14.48
CA PHE A 67 -6.75 -2.49 -13.28
C PHE A 67 -7.74 -3.63 -13.50
N GLN A 68 -7.29 -4.84 -13.17
CA GLN A 68 -8.13 -6.02 -13.03
C GLN A 68 -7.76 -6.72 -11.71
N LYS A 69 -8.77 -6.89 -10.85
CA LYS A 69 -8.55 -7.45 -9.51
C LYS A 69 -7.89 -8.82 -9.54
N ALA A 70 -8.32 -9.71 -10.46
CA ALA A 70 -7.76 -11.05 -10.58
C ALA A 70 -6.27 -11.02 -10.90
N ASP A 71 -5.84 -10.16 -11.81
CA ASP A 71 -4.44 -10.02 -12.20
C ASP A 71 -3.61 -9.43 -11.07
N PHE A 72 -4.15 -8.43 -10.38
CA PHE A 72 -3.48 -7.82 -9.23
C PHE A 72 -3.31 -8.83 -8.08
N ASP A 73 -4.35 -9.59 -7.76
CA ASP A 73 -4.28 -10.65 -6.74
C ASP A 73 -3.26 -11.73 -7.12
N ALA A 74 -3.18 -12.11 -8.39
CA ALA A 74 -2.20 -13.09 -8.88
C ALA A 74 -0.77 -12.59 -8.73
N VAL A 75 -0.50 -11.32 -9.06
CA VAL A 75 0.82 -10.71 -8.88
C VAL A 75 1.20 -10.67 -7.41
N LYS A 76 0.30 -10.21 -6.54
CA LYS A 76 0.53 -10.16 -5.08
C LYS A 76 0.89 -11.54 -4.53
N LYS A 77 0.12 -12.55 -4.89
CA LYS A 77 0.34 -13.93 -4.43
C LYS A 77 1.69 -14.46 -4.88
N ARG A 78 2.03 -14.29 -6.15
CA ARG A 78 3.31 -14.76 -6.71
C ARG A 78 4.50 -14.07 -6.07
N VAL A 79 4.46 -12.75 -5.94
CA VAL A 79 5.55 -11.98 -5.35
C VAL A 79 5.70 -12.29 -3.87
N ASN A 80 4.61 -12.34 -3.11
CA ASN A 80 4.66 -12.68 -1.69
C ASN A 80 5.23 -14.08 -1.46
N HIS A 81 4.90 -15.05 -2.31
CA HIS A 81 5.46 -16.40 -2.24
C HIS A 81 6.97 -16.38 -2.48
N ALA A 82 7.42 -15.69 -3.52
CA ALA A 82 8.85 -15.57 -3.86
C ALA A 82 9.64 -14.85 -2.75
N VAL A 83 9.09 -13.77 -2.20
CA VAL A 83 9.68 -13.01 -1.10
C VAL A 83 9.80 -13.86 0.17
N ASN A 84 8.74 -14.58 0.54
CA ASN A 84 8.75 -15.42 1.73
C ASN A 84 9.80 -16.54 1.62
N ARG A 85 9.97 -17.12 0.44
CA ARG A 85 10.99 -18.14 0.19
C ARG A 85 12.40 -17.55 0.27
N GLU A 86 12.64 -16.44 -0.42
CA GLU A 86 13.97 -15.83 -0.53
C GLU A 86 14.47 -15.31 0.80
N PHE A 87 13.61 -14.61 1.55
CA PHE A 87 13.99 -13.96 2.81
C PHE A 87 13.65 -14.79 4.04
N HIS A 88 13.13 -16.00 3.90
CA HIS A 88 12.69 -16.86 5.00
C HIS A 88 11.73 -16.16 5.96
N LEU A 89 10.84 -15.33 5.42
CA LEU A 89 9.89 -14.56 6.21
C LEU A 89 8.67 -15.40 6.56
N PRO A 90 8.08 -15.21 7.76
CA PRO A 90 6.84 -15.90 8.12
C PRO A 90 5.70 -15.46 7.21
N GLN A 91 4.81 -16.41 6.86
CA GLN A 91 3.61 -16.10 6.06
C GLN A 91 2.62 -15.25 6.85
N ARG A 92 2.60 -15.40 8.17
CA ARG A 92 1.75 -14.64 9.08
C ARG A 92 2.59 -14.12 10.24
N TYR A 93 2.24 -12.96 10.73
CA TYR A 93 2.82 -12.42 11.95
C TYR A 93 2.06 -12.92 13.17
N ALA A 94 2.75 -13.13 14.27
CA ALA A 94 2.12 -13.47 15.54
C ALA A 94 1.24 -12.30 16.03
N ALA A 95 0.16 -12.62 16.72
CA ALA A 95 -0.66 -11.60 17.37
C ALA A 95 0.22 -10.77 18.33
N GLY A 96 0.14 -9.45 18.26
CA GLY A 96 0.98 -8.52 19.03
C GLY A 96 2.17 -7.96 18.25
N GLU A 97 2.67 -8.65 17.21
CA GLU A 97 3.67 -8.10 16.31
C GLU A 97 3.08 -7.14 15.29
N LEU A 98 1.77 -7.18 15.12
CA LEU A 98 1.04 -6.51 14.06
C LEU A 98 0.93 -5.00 14.21
N ALA A 99 1.13 -4.48 15.42
CA ALA A 99 1.07 -3.05 15.65
C ALA A 99 2.11 -2.26 14.83
N TYR A 100 3.19 -2.93 14.43
CA TYR A 100 4.33 -2.29 13.78
C TYR A 100 4.67 -2.88 12.40
N LYS A 101 4.05 -4.01 12.04
CA LYS A 101 4.35 -4.71 10.79
C LYS A 101 3.20 -4.53 9.81
N MET A 102 3.52 -4.04 8.63
CA MET A 102 2.54 -3.69 7.61
C MET A 102 2.95 -4.25 6.25
N ARG A 103 1.96 -4.59 5.45
CA ARG A 103 2.12 -4.84 4.02
C ARG A 103 1.49 -3.69 3.26
N PHE A 104 2.28 -3.01 2.47
CA PHE A 104 1.84 -1.90 1.64
C PHE A 104 1.86 -2.31 0.19
N TYR A 105 0.73 -2.22 -0.46
CA TYR A 105 0.60 -2.40 -1.89
C TYR A 105 0.40 -1.03 -2.53
N ILE A 106 1.17 -0.75 -3.57
CA ILE A 106 1.07 0.49 -4.32
C ILE A 106 0.76 0.12 -5.76
N LEU A 107 -0.41 0.50 -6.24
CA LEU A 107 -0.77 0.32 -7.62
C LEU A 107 -0.50 1.60 -8.39
N TYR A 108 0.36 1.52 -9.38
CA TYR A 108 0.60 2.60 -10.32
C TYR A 108 -0.25 2.38 -11.57
N THR A 109 -1.10 3.35 -11.90
CA THR A 109 -1.97 3.29 -13.08
C THR A 109 -2.17 4.67 -13.67
N GLU A 110 -2.43 4.75 -14.98
CA GLU A 110 -2.70 6.02 -15.65
C GLU A 110 -4.15 6.46 -15.45
N ALA A 111 -5.07 5.51 -15.27
CA ALA A 111 -6.49 5.81 -15.09
C ALA A 111 -7.11 4.92 -14.00
N ALA A 112 -7.75 5.56 -13.04
CA ALA A 112 -8.50 4.86 -12.00
C ALA A 112 -9.89 4.51 -12.52
N ASN A 113 -10.14 3.21 -12.79
CA ASN A 113 -11.45 2.73 -13.21
C ASN A 113 -12.35 2.41 -12.01
N ASP A 114 -13.64 2.14 -12.27
CA ASP A 114 -14.63 1.86 -11.23
C ASP A 114 -14.31 0.60 -10.43
N GLU A 115 -13.75 -0.42 -11.07
CA GLU A 115 -13.33 -1.66 -10.40
C GLU A 115 -12.23 -1.37 -9.38
N LEU A 116 -11.25 -0.54 -9.74
CA LEU A 116 -10.18 -0.11 -8.84
C LEU A 116 -10.73 0.66 -7.65
N MET A 117 -11.62 1.60 -7.89
CA MET A 117 -12.21 2.42 -6.81
C MET A 117 -13.02 1.56 -5.84
N ARG A 118 -13.75 0.56 -6.34
CA ARG A 118 -14.43 -0.43 -5.48
C ARG A 118 -13.45 -1.27 -4.67
N HIS A 119 -12.37 -1.70 -5.31
CA HIS A 119 -11.32 -2.48 -4.64
C HIS A 119 -10.67 -1.71 -3.50
N ILE A 120 -10.32 -0.45 -3.73
CA ILE A 120 -9.72 0.42 -2.70
C ILE A 120 -10.70 0.68 -1.56
N SER A 121 -11.98 0.88 -1.85
CA SER A 121 -13.00 1.06 -0.83
C SER A 121 -13.12 -0.15 0.10
N ARG A 122 -12.98 -1.36 -0.43
CA ARG A 122 -13.05 -2.61 0.34
C ARG A 122 -11.80 -2.87 1.18
N ASN A 123 -10.66 -2.36 0.77
CA ASN A 123 -9.39 -2.59 1.49
C ASN A 123 -9.34 -1.92 2.86
N ALA A 124 -10.13 -0.88 3.08
CA ALA A 124 -10.26 -0.28 4.41
C ALA A 124 -10.78 -1.28 5.46
N GLU A 125 -11.66 -2.18 5.06
CA GLU A 125 -12.16 -3.23 5.95
C GLU A 125 -11.07 -4.21 6.38
N THR A 126 -10.13 -4.49 5.49
CA THR A 126 -9.01 -5.39 5.78
C THR A 126 -8.07 -4.79 6.82
N LEU A 127 -7.83 -3.49 6.74
CA LEU A 127 -7.00 -2.77 7.72
C LEU A 127 -7.62 -2.80 9.14
N LEU A 128 -8.95 -2.74 9.22
CA LEU A 128 -9.67 -2.62 10.48
C LEU A 128 -10.00 -3.96 11.14
N ARG A 129 -10.24 -5.00 10.35
CA ARG A 129 -10.80 -6.27 10.85
C ARG A 129 -9.81 -7.42 10.96
N ARG A 130 -8.74 -7.36 10.20
CA ARG A 130 -7.73 -8.42 10.19
C ARG A 130 -6.54 -8.04 11.04
N ALA A 131 -6.01 -9.04 11.70
CA ALA A 131 -4.76 -8.92 12.42
C ALA A 131 -3.54 -8.66 11.52
N GLU A 132 -3.71 -8.68 10.21
CA GLU A 132 -2.66 -8.32 9.26
C GLU A 132 -2.84 -6.86 8.86
N GLY A 133 -1.84 -6.05 9.14
CA GLY A 133 -1.81 -4.67 8.66
C GLY A 133 -1.55 -4.64 7.16
N VAL A 134 -2.61 -4.52 6.38
CA VAL A 134 -2.51 -4.40 4.91
C VAL A 134 -3.17 -3.11 4.48
N MET A 135 -2.48 -2.34 3.66
CA MET A 135 -3.03 -1.13 3.08
C MET A 135 -2.63 -1.00 1.62
N THR A 136 -3.60 -0.68 0.77
CA THR A 136 -3.37 -0.50 -0.67
C THR A 136 -3.53 0.97 -1.02
N PHE A 137 -2.49 1.53 -1.64
CA PHE A 137 -2.48 2.87 -2.19
C PHE A 137 -2.53 2.81 -3.71
N VAL A 138 -3.08 3.84 -4.33
CA VAL A 138 -3.04 4.00 -5.78
C VAL A 138 -2.34 5.29 -6.13
N LEU A 139 -1.39 5.22 -7.07
CA LEU A 139 -0.79 6.38 -7.69
C LEU A 139 -1.35 6.52 -9.09
N CYS A 140 -2.08 7.59 -9.31
CA CYS A 140 -2.74 7.88 -10.59
C CYS A 140 -2.45 9.34 -10.97
N GLY A 141 -1.61 9.52 -11.98
CA GLY A 141 -1.17 10.86 -12.39
C GLY A 141 -0.42 11.58 -11.27
N ASP A 142 -0.97 12.69 -10.82
CA ASP A 142 -0.45 13.52 -9.73
C ASP A 142 -1.16 13.29 -8.39
N SER A 143 -1.93 12.21 -8.29
CA SER A 143 -2.75 11.94 -7.11
C SER A 143 -2.37 10.63 -6.43
N LEU A 144 -2.31 10.68 -5.12
CA LEU A 144 -2.27 9.50 -4.26
C LEU A 144 -3.71 9.21 -3.79
N ILE A 145 -4.23 8.05 -4.16
CA ILE A 145 -5.56 7.62 -3.74
C ILE A 145 -5.40 6.68 -2.56
N VAL A 146 -6.07 7.00 -1.46
CA VAL A 146 -6.00 6.24 -0.21
C VAL A 146 -7.36 5.61 0.10
N PRO A 147 -7.38 4.40 0.71
CA PRO A 147 -8.64 3.79 1.11
C PRO A 147 -9.35 4.62 2.18
N PRO A 148 -10.68 4.59 2.25
CA PRO A 148 -11.42 5.30 3.28
C PRO A 148 -11.20 4.67 4.64
N LEU A 149 -11.21 5.49 5.69
CA LEU A 149 -11.29 5.02 7.08
C LEU A 149 -12.74 5.13 7.54
N TYR A 150 -13.29 4.04 8.03
CA TYR A 150 -14.66 4.03 8.54
C TYR A 150 -14.75 4.53 9.97
N GLY A 151 -15.86 5.20 10.32
CA GLY A 151 -16.01 5.94 11.57
C GLY A 151 -16.02 5.13 12.85
N ASP A 152 -16.13 3.80 12.77
CA ASP A 152 -16.12 2.90 13.93
C ASP A 152 -14.72 2.33 14.23
N ALA A 153 -13.70 2.86 13.57
CA ALA A 153 -12.31 2.46 13.82
C ALA A 153 -11.89 2.89 15.23
N ASP A 154 -11.21 1.99 15.93
CA ASP A 154 -10.62 2.32 17.23
C ASP A 154 -9.45 3.33 17.07
N THR A 155 -9.02 3.89 18.20
CA THR A 155 -7.96 4.91 18.20
C THR A 155 -6.63 4.36 17.61
N ALA A 156 -6.31 3.12 17.86
CA ALA A 156 -5.08 2.50 17.34
C ALA A 156 -5.15 2.34 15.82
N ALA A 157 -6.29 1.92 15.27
CA ALA A 157 -6.51 1.82 13.83
C ALA A 157 -6.44 3.19 13.15
N VAL A 158 -7.04 4.22 13.76
CA VAL A 158 -6.98 5.60 13.25
C VAL A 158 -5.54 6.12 13.20
N ARG A 159 -4.75 5.89 14.24
CA ARG A 159 -3.34 6.29 14.29
C ARG A 159 -2.52 5.57 13.23
N ARG A 160 -2.74 4.26 13.07
CA ARG A 160 -2.05 3.44 12.07
C ARG A 160 -2.37 3.92 10.65
N TYR A 161 -3.62 4.18 10.38
CA TYR A 161 -4.08 4.72 9.11
C TYR A 161 -3.45 6.08 8.80
N ALA A 162 -3.52 7.02 9.73
CA ALA A 162 -2.93 8.35 9.57
C ALA A 162 -1.41 8.28 9.42
N GLY A 163 -0.75 7.42 10.19
CA GLY A 163 0.69 7.19 10.11
C GLY A 163 1.11 6.60 8.77
N ALA A 164 0.33 5.68 8.22
CA ALA A 164 0.60 5.07 6.91
C ALA A 164 0.48 6.09 5.76
N ILE A 165 -0.53 6.94 5.80
CA ILE A 165 -0.68 8.02 4.80
C ILE A 165 0.50 9.00 4.88
N ARG A 166 0.86 9.40 6.08
CA ARG A 166 1.98 10.34 6.30
C ARG A 166 3.30 9.73 5.82
N MET A 167 3.55 8.47 6.14
CA MET A 167 4.72 7.74 5.67
C MET A 167 4.77 7.70 4.14
N MET A 168 3.66 7.35 3.49
CA MET A 168 3.61 7.25 2.02
C MET A 168 3.87 8.61 1.37
N ARG A 169 3.30 9.68 1.89
CA ARG A 169 3.56 11.04 1.41
C ARG A 169 5.03 11.42 1.57
N ASP A 170 5.65 11.08 2.69
CA ASP A 170 7.06 11.36 2.94
C ASP A 170 7.97 10.58 1.98
N LEU A 171 7.66 9.30 1.73
CA LEU A 171 8.42 8.47 0.79
C LEU A 171 8.33 8.98 -0.65
N LEU A 172 7.22 9.58 -1.03
CA LEU A 172 6.99 10.09 -2.39
C LEU A 172 7.57 11.49 -2.62
N ARG A 173 8.06 12.15 -1.59
CA ARG A 173 8.79 13.40 -1.74
C ARG A 173 10.20 13.15 -2.29
N HIS A 174 10.85 14.21 -2.81
CA HIS A 174 12.23 14.10 -3.20
C HIS A 174 13.10 13.55 -2.08
N PRO A 175 14.03 12.61 -2.37
CA PRO A 175 14.96 12.15 -1.37
C PRO A 175 15.69 13.38 -0.82
N ARG A 176 15.64 13.54 0.51
CA ARG A 176 16.44 14.57 1.15
C ARG A 176 17.90 14.19 0.95
N ALA A 177 18.72 15.14 0.52
CA ALA A 177 20.16 14.97 0.52
C ALA A 177 20.58 14.68 1.98
N HIS A 178 21.16 13.51 2.19
CA HIS A 178 21.70 13.13 3.48
C HIS A 178 23.01 13.86 3.74
#